data_2ed42bfec0c211f9cf9ef32a6d9ae591
#
_entry.id   2ed42bfec0c211f9cf9ef32a6d9ae591
#
_cell.length_a   1.000
_cell.length_b   1.000
_cell.length_c   1.000
_cell.angle_alpha   90.00
_cell.angle_beta   90.00
_cell.angle_gamma   90.00
#
_symmetry.space_group_name_H-M   'P 1'
#
loop_
_entity.id
_entity.type
_entity.pdbx_description
1 polymer ?
#
loop_
_entity_poly.entity_id
_entity_poly.type
_entity_poly.pdbx_seq_one_letter_code
_entity_poly.pdbx_strand_id
1 'polypeptide(L)'
;MECFVIFVMVWCWCNATESKPQNVTTYLLSTMFQNFFITKKLKKISIRGRFAFGVKCIEQYAFEKNIDNEWIYKILETLWEFTNTDRLDIWDEKIEDLNPWNILEEHPDNNPSDYKTLSINEFNELYIFYNSLDKNFIDMIGNVIEIGTGNLYGATGKFSLFSLKPTLEVLRIAKLEIKQIPDIKFFEFSKFSEENGWGNNFSKDKLKNML
;
A
#
# COMPACT_ATOMS: atom_id res chain seq x y z
N MET A 1 -1.44 31.67 -1.28
CA MET A 1 -0.26 31.09 -0.59
C MET A 1 0.62 30.23 -1.52
N GLU A 2 0.07 29.61 -2.57
CA GLU A 2 0.86 28.77 -3.50
C GLU A 2 1.83 29.56 -4.42
N CYS A 3 1.48 30.77 -4.85
CA CYS A 3 2.36 31.58 -5.71
C CYS A 3 3.62 32.12 -5.00
N PHE A 4 3.59 32.30 -3.69
CA PHE A 4 4.73 32.87 -2.94
C PHE A 4 5.88 31.87 -2.78
N VAL A 5 5.54 30.58 -2.63
CA VAL A 5 6.52 29.50 -2.50
C VAL A 5 7.29 29.27 -3.80
N ILE A 6 6.60 29.38 -4.96
CA ILE A 6 7.23 29.23 -6.29
C ILE A 6 8.22 30.36 -6.57
N PHE A 7 7.89 31.61 -6.15
CA PHE A 7 8.76 32.78 -6.39
C PHE A 7 10.05 32.74 -5.58
N VAL A 8 10.00 32.28 -4.33
CA VAL A 8 11.18 32.11 -3.47
C VAL A 8 12.10 31.00 -3.99
N MET A 9 11.53 29.93 -4.55
CA MET A 9 12.33 28.81 -5.11
C MET A 9 13.05 29.20 -6.41
N VAL A 10 12.44 30.00 -7.29
CA VAL A 10 13.07 30.49 -8.53
C VAL A 10 14.17 31.48 -8.21
N TRP A 11 13.99 32.31 -7.16
CA TRP A 11 15.00 33.31 -6.76
C TRP A 11 16.28 32.68 -6.17
N CYS A 12 16.15 31.60 -5.40
CA CYS A 12 17.28 30.80 -4.92
C CYS A 12 18.08 30.14 -6.04
N TRP A 13 17.45 29.81 -7.17
CA TRP A 13 18.11 29.11 -8.27
C TRP A 13 19.00 30.07 -9.11
N CYS A 14 18.66 31.34 -9.18
CA CYS A 14 19.38 32.36 -9.98
C CYS A 14 20.65 32.94 -9.31
N ASN A 15 20.84 32.74 -7.99
CA ASN A 15 21.93 33.35 -7.24
C ASN A 15 23.03 32.41 -6.73
N ALA A 16 23.02 31.14 -7.13
CA ALA A 16 24.02 30.17 -6.71
C ALA A 16 25.17 30.04 -7.72
N THR A 17 26.09 31.00 -7.68
CA THR A 17 27.45 30.84 -8.20
C THR A 17 28.39 30.67 -7.01
N GLU A 18 29.06 29.53 -7.00
CA GLU A 18 30.26 29.12 -6.26
C GLU A 18 30.13 28.07 -5.17
N SER A 19 30.84 26.95 -5.45
CA SER A 19 31.40 25.91 -4.58
C SER A 19 30.48 24.96 -3.79
N LYS A 20 30.59 23.71 -4.15
CA LYS A 20 30.07 22.47 -3.51
C LYS A 20 29.77 22.57 -2.00
N PRO A 21 28.47 22.66 -1.66
CA PRO A 21 27.68 21.55 -1.15
C PRO A 21 26.32 21.41 -1.89
N GLN A 22 26.34 21.48 -3.21
CA GLN A 22 25.12 21.50 -4.05
C GLN A 22 24.34 20.18 -4.07
N ASN A 23 24.97 19.04 -3.73
CA ASN A 23 24.34 17.73 -3.95
C ASN A 23 23.22 17.38 -2.96
N VAL A 24 23.33 17.74 -1.68
CA VAL A 24 22.35 17.32 -0.65
C VAL A 24 21.06 18.13 -0.76
N THR A 25 21.16 19.45 -0.89
CA THR A 25 19.97 20.34 -0.99
C THR A 25 19.19 20.07 -2.28
N THR A 26 19.89 19.91 -3.40
CA THR A 26 19.27 19.58 -4.70
C THR A 26 18.62 18.21 -4.68
N TYR A 27 19.25 17.21 -4.05
CA TYR A 27 18.69 15.88 -3.87
C TYR A 27 17.44 15.90 -2.99
N LEU A 28 17.48 16.59 -1.85
CA LEU A 28 16.31 16.73 -0.95
C LEU A 28 15.14 17.43 -1.66
N LEU A 29 15.40 18.51 -2.39
CA LEU A 29 14.37 19.22 -3.16
C LEU A 29 13.78 18.33 -4.25
N SER A 30 14.59 17.61 -5.01
CA SER A 30 14.10 16.69 -6.05
C SER A 30 13.23 15.58 -5.46
N THR A 31 13.62 15.00 -4.33
CA THR A 31 12.85 13.97 -3.61
C THR A 31 11.52 14.52 -3.07
N MET A 32 11.53 15.75 -2.52
CA MET A 32 10.31 16.41 -2.07
C MET A 32 9.34 16.68 -3.24
N PHE A 33 9.85 17.16 -4.38
CA PHE A 33 9.03 17.35 -5.58
C PHE A 33 8.46 16.05 -6.11
N GLN A 34 9.26 15.00 -6.20
CA GLN A 34 8.80 13.69 -6.63
C GLN A 34 7.69 13.15 -5.71
N ASN A 35 7.88 13.23 -4.39
CA ASN A 35 6.87 12.81 -3.42
C ASN A 35 5.58 13.63 -3.53
N PHE A 36 5.67 14.94 -3.77
CA PHE A 36 4.50 15.79 -4.01
C PHE A 36 3.72 15.37 -5.24
N PHE A 37 4.39 15.12 -6.38
CA PHE A 37 3.73 14.69 -7.61
C PHE A 37 3.10 13.29 -7.48
N ILE A 38 3.79 12.37 -6.83
CA ILE A 38 3.27 11.03 -6.55
C ILE A 38 2.01 11.11 -5.68
N THR A 39 2.06 11.88 -4.59
CA THR A 39 0.90 12.09 -3.71
C THR A 39 -0.27 12.70 -4.46
N LYS A 40 -0.02 13.66 -5.36
CA LYS A 40 -1.07 14.27 -6.20
C LYS A 40 -1.71 13.25 -7.16
N LYS A 41 -0.94 12.32 -7.71
CA LYS A 41 -1.45 11.22 -8.54
C LYS A 41 -2.27 10.25 -7.70
N LEU A 42 -1.74 9.78 -6.58
CA LEU A 42 -2.43 8.85 -5.67
C LEU A 42 -3.77 9.41 -5.19
N LYS A 43 -3.90 10.72 -4.96
CA LYS A 43 -5.17 11.35 -4.61
C LYS A 43 -6.26 11.20 -5.67
N LYS A 44 -5.90 10.99 -6.93
CA LYS A 44 -6.82 10.79 -8.04
C LYS A 44 -7.19 9.33 -8.29
N ILE A 45 -6.38 8.41 -7.75
CA ILE A 45 -6.60 6.97 -7.85
C ILE A 45 -7.56 6.56 -6.74
N SER A 46 -8.54 5.71 -7.07
CA SER A 46 -9.53 5.18 -6.14
C SER A 46 -8.92 4.34 -5.02
N ILE A 47 -9.71 4.00 -4.01
CA ILE A 47 -9.29 3.09 -2.94
C ILE A 47 -8.90 1.73 -3.53
N ARG A 48 -9.71 1.14 -4.44
CA ARG A 48 -9.38 -0.13 -5.11
C ARG A 48 -8.10 -0.05 -5.94
N GLY A 49 -7.86 1.07 -6.62
CA GLY A 49 -6.64 1.28 -7.39
C GLY A 49 -5.40 1.40 -6.52
N ARG A 50 -5.48 2.11 -5.39
CA ARG A 50 -4.38 2.20 -4.40
C ARG A 50 -4.11 0.86 -3.75
N PHE A 51 -5.17 0.13 -3.42
CA PHE A 51 -5.07 -1.22 -2.86
C PHE A 51 -4.34 -2.16 -3.83
N ALA A 52 -4.77 -2.20 -5.09
CA ALA A 52 -4.12 -3.00 -6.13
C ALA A 52 -2.64 -2.63 -6.33
N PHE A 53 -2.29 -1.34 -6.26
CA PHE A 53 -0.89 -0.91 -6.25
C PHE A 53 -0.12 -1.53 -5.07
N GLY A 54 -0.71 -1.51 -3.87
CA GLY A 54 -0.12 -2.12 -2.69
C GLY A 54 0.08 -3.62 -2.84
N VAL A 55 -0.93 -4.34 -3.34
CA VAL A 55 -0.83 -5.80 -3.59
C VAL A 55 0.27 -6.11 -4.59
N LYS A 56 0.41 -5.31 -5.65
CA LYS A 56 1.52 -5.46 -6.61
C LYS A 56 2.89 -5.21 -5.99
N CYS A 57 3.00 -4.32 -5.00
CA CYS A 57 4.24 -4.14 -4.23
C CYS A 57 4.55 -5.38 -3.39
N ILE A 58 3.55 -6.02 -2.76
CA ILE A 58 3.73 -7.28 -2.02
C ILE A 58 4.18 -8.40 -2.97
N GLU A 59 3.52 -8.56 -4.13
CA GLU A 59 3.91 -9.56 -5.14
C GLU A 59 5.38 -9.37 -5.58
N GLN A 60 5.76 -8.13 -5.86
CA GLN A 60 7.12 -7.82 -6.30
C GLN A 60 8.16 -8.04 -5.19
N TYR A 61 7.82 -7.67 -3.95
CA TYR A 61 8.67 -7.93 -2.79
C TYR A 61 8.91 -9.42 -2.60
N ALA A 62 7.81 -10.21 -2.57
CA ALA A 62 7.89 -11.66 -2.42
C ALA A 62 8.74 -12.31 -3.53
N PHE A 63 8.56 -11.87 -4.77
CA PHE A 63 9.35 -12.33 -5.91
C PHE A 63 10.84 -12.00 -5.74
N GLU A 64 11.21 -10.76 -5.42
CA GLU A 64 12.62 -10.33 -5.31
C GLU A 64 13.34 -10.96 -4.10
N LYS A 65 12.61 -11.28 -3.04
CA LYS A 65 13.16 -11.91 -1.82
C LYS A 65 13.02 -13.44 -1.84
N ASN A 66 12.50 -14.03 -2.92
CA ASN A 66 12.25 -15.47 -3.07
C ASN A 66 11.38 -16.04 -1.93
N ILE A 67 10.35 -15.30 -1.52
CA ILE A 67 9.37 -15.79 -0.54
C ILE A 67 8.37 -16.69 -1.27
N ASP A 68 8.59 -18.00 -1.16
CA ASP A 68 7.78 -19.05 -1.76
C ASP A 68 7.18 -19.91 -0.64
N ASN A 69 5.91 -19.65 -0.31
CA ASN A 69 5.21 -20.30 0.78
C ASN A 69 3.70 -20.26 0.52
N GLU A 70 2.96 -21.28 0.94
CA GLU A 70 1.50 -21.39 0.76
C GLU A 70 0.76 -20.19 1.38
N TRP A 71 1.23 -19.68 2.51
CA TRP A 71 0.62 -18.54 3.19
C TRP A 71 0.70 -17.27 2.37
N ILE A 72 1.83 -16.98 1.71
CA ILE A 72 1.90 -15.78 0.86
C ILE A 72 0.92 -15.86 -0.30
N TYR A 73 0.69 -17.04 -0.88
CA TYR A 73 -0.29 -17.22 -1.94
C TYR A 73 -1.72 -17.03 -1.43
N LYS A 74 -2.07 -17.61 -0.26
CA LYS A 74 -3.39 -17.44 0.37
C LYS A 74 -3.67 -15.97 0.71
N ILE A 75 -2.67 -15.26 1.26
CA ILE A 75 -2.76 -13.82 1.55
C ILE A 75 -2.99 -13.03 0.27
N LEU A 76 -2.18 -13.25 -0.77
CA LEU A 76 -2.29 -12.54 -2.05
C LEU A 76 -3.64 -12.78 -2.73
N GLU A 77 -4.15 -14.02 -2.70
CA GLU A 77 -5.46 -14.35 -3.24
C GLU A 77 -6.56 -13.57 -2.52
N THR A 78 -6.57 -13.61 -1.18
CA THR A 78 -7.54 -12.86 -0.37
C THR A 78 -7.44 -11.34 -0.58
N LEU A 79 -6.22 -10.81 -0.69
CA LEU A 79 -6.02 -9.39 -1.00
C LEU A 79 -6.61 -9.03 -2.37
N TRP A 80 -6.41 -9.84 -3.42
CA TRP A 80 -6.98 -9.57 -4.73
C TRP A 80 -8.51 -9.64 -4.79
N GLU A 81 -9.18 -10.40 -3.91
CA GLU A 81 -10.64 -10.42 -3.81
C GLU A 81 -11.21 -9.01 -3.59
N PHE A 82 -10.54 -8.15 -2.81
CA PHE A 82 -10.97 -6.77 -2.55
C PHE A 82 -11.27 -5.97 -3.82
N THR A 83 -10.48 -6.16 -4.87
CA THR A 83 -10.62 -5.34 -6.09
C THR A 83 -11.85 -5.72 -6.91
N ASN A 84 -12.42 -6.90 -6.70
CA ASN A 84 -13.49 -7.45 -7.53
C ASN A 84 -14.76 -7.88 -6.76
N THR A 85 -14.82 -7.66 -5.44
CA THR A 85 -15.99 -8.03 -4.64
C THR A 85 -16.91 -6.85 -4.36
N ASP A 86 -18.23 -7.11 -4.34
CA ASP A 86 -19.23 -6.18 -3.81
C ASP A 86 -19.53 -6.45 -2.32
N ARG A 87 -19.03 -7.59 -1.79
CA ARG A 87 -19.22 -8.02 -0.41
C ARG A 87 -17.97 -7.74 0.42
N LEU A 88 -17.71 -6.43 0.61
CA LEU A 88 -16.58 -5.99 1.42
C LEU A 88 -16.69 -6.43 2.88
N ASP A 89 -17.91 -6.62 3.38
CA ASP A 89 -18.18 -7.17 4.71
C ASP A 89 -17.63 -8.60 4.89
N ILE A 90 -17.82 -9.47 3.89
CA ILE A 90 -17.28 -10.85 3.91
C ILE A 90 -15.75 -10.83 3.72
N TRP A 91 -15.26 -9.94 2.86
CA TRP A 91 -13.83 -9.80 2.65
C TRP A 91 -13.12 -9.33 3.92
N ASP A 92 -13.70 -8.36 4.63
CA ASP A 92 -13.17 -7.81 5.88
C ASP A 92 -12.97 -8.90 6.93
N GLU A 93 -13.98 -9.77 7.13
CA GLU A 93 -13.89 -10.90 8.05
C GLU A 93 -12.75 -11.87 7.71
N LYS A 94 -12.50 -12.12 6.42
CA LYS A 94 -11.41 -13.00 5.97
C LYS A 94 -10.03 -12.36 6.16
N ILE A 95 -9.91 -11.09 5.81
CA ILE A 95 -8.61 -10.41 5.80
C ILE A 95 -8.15 -10.03 7.22
N GLU A 96 -9.08 -9.82 8.14
CA GLU A 96 -8.78 -9.58 9.55
C GLU A 96 -8.03 -10.77 10.17
N ASP A 97 -8.48 -12.01 9.86
CA ASP A 97 -7.82 -13.23 10.31
C ASP A 97 -6.43 -13.44 9.69
N LEU A 98 -6.12 -12.74 8.59
CA LEU A 98 -4.81 -12.76 7.93
C LEU A 98 -3.97 -11.51 8.22
N ASN A 99 -4.43 -10.61 9.08
CA ASN A 99 -3.69 -9.39 9.37
C ASN A 99 -2.45 -9.70 10.23
N PRO A 100 -1.23 -9.42 9.71
CA PRO A 100 -0.01 -9.74 10.42
C PRO A 100 0.12 -9.03 11.76
N TRP A 101 -0.45 -7.83 11.90
CA TRP A 101 -0.41 -7.10 13.16
C TRP A 101 -1.24 -7.80 14.24
N ASN A 102 -2.44 -8.31 13.89
CA ASN A 102 -3.29 -9.06 14.81
C ASN A 102 -2.63 -10.40 15.18
N ILE A 103 -2.17 -11.16 14.18
CA ILE A 103 -1.54 -12.47 14.38
C ILE A 103 -0.30 -12.37 15.28
N LEU A 104 0.55 -11.33 15.10
CA LEU A 104 1.80 -11.20 15.85
C LEU A 104 1.63 -10.57 17.23
N GLU A 105 0.53 -9.85 17.49
CA GLU A 105 0.18 -9.35 18.82
C GLU A 105 -0.35 -10.45 19.73
N GLU A 106 -0.94 -11.49 19.16
CA GLU A 106 -1.49 -12.60 19.92
C GLU A 106 -0.42 -13.69 20.15
N HIS A 107 -0.35 -14.20 21.38
CA HIS A 107 0.53 -15.31 21.70
C HIS A 107 -0.15 -16.62 21.29
N PRO A 108 0.59 -17.62 20.73
CA PRO A 108 0.03 -18.92 20.36
C PRO A 108 -0.70 -19.68 21.47
N ASP A 109 -0.41 -19.35 22.74
CA ASP A 109 -1.08 -19.90 23.91
C ASP A 109 -2.43 -19.24 24.20
N ASN A 110 -2.75 -18.10 23.54
CA ASN A 110 -4.06 -17.48 23.64
C ASN A 110 -5.07 -18.33 22.86
N ASN A 111 -6.26 -18.50 23.41
CA ASN A 111 -7.30 -19.27 22.74
C ASN A 111 -7.75 -18.51 21.48
N PRO A 112 -7.50 -19.04 20.25
CA PRO A 112 -7.84 -18.36 19.02
C PRO A 112 -9.35 -18.38 18.71
N SER A 113 -10.19 -18.41 19.73
CA SER A 113 -11.66 -18.42 19.60
C SER A 113 -12.22 -17.18 18.86
N ASP A 114 -11.40 -16.14 18.69
CA ASP A 114 -11.80 -14.88 18.05
C ASP A 114 -11.59 -14.91 16.52
N TYR A 115 -10.83 -15.88 16.00
CA TYR A 115 -10.66 -16.04 14.55
C TYR A 115 -11.85 -16.77 13.95
N LYS A 116 -12.41 -16.18 12.88
CA LYS A 116 -13.63 -16.70 12.23
C LYS A 116 -13.32 -17.75 11.17
N THR A 117 -12.16 -17.66 10.54
CA THR A 117 -11.80 -18.44 9.37
C THR A 117 -10.56 -19.32 9.56
N LEU A 118 -9.78 -19.11 10.63
CA LEU A 118 -8.58 -19.88 10.94
C LEU A 118 -8.83 -20.92 12.02
N SER A 119 -8.41 -22.14 11.79
CA SER A 119 -8.23 -23.16 12.84
C SER A 119 -6.99 -22.83 13.70
N ILE A 120 -6.90 -23.44 14.89
CA ILE A 120 -5.72 -23.30 15.77
C ILE A 120 -4.41 -23.67 15.06
N ASN A 121 -4.44 -24.73 14.25
CA ASN A 121 -3.26 -25.17 13.51
C ASN A 121 -2.85 -24.13 12.45
N GLU A 122 -3.80 -23.63 11.67
CA GLU A 122 -3.56 -22.59 10.68
C GLU A 122 -3.05 -21.30 11.32
N PHE A 123 -3.60 -20.89 12.47
CA PHE A 123 -3.08 -19.76 13.22
C PHE A 123 -1.60 -19.94 13.59
N ASN A 124 -1.24 -21.11 14.17
CA ASN A 124 0.14 -21.39 14.55
C ASN A 124 1.10 -21.40 13.35
N GLU A 125 0.68 -21.98 12.22
CA GLU A 125 1.47 -21.97 10.99
C GLU A 125 1.65 -20.56 10.45
N LEU A 126 0.59 -19.74 10.42
CA LEU A 126 0.63 -18.35 9.99
C LEU A 126 1.48 -17.49 10.92
N TYR A 127 1.39 -17.70 12.24
CA TYR A 127 2.24 -17.04 13.24
C TYR A 127 3.73 -17.34 12.99
N ILE A 128 4.08 -18.62 12.76
CA ILE A 128 5.45 -19.02 12.43
C ILE A 128 5.90 -18.37 11.13
N PHE A 129 5.04 -18.37 10.10
CA PHE A 129 5.34 -17.73 8.82
C PHE A 129 5.64 -16.26 8.99
N TYR A 130 4.79 -15.49 9.66
CA TYR A 130 5.00 -14.06 9.86
C TYR A 130 6.26 -13.77 10.69
N ASN A 131 6.56 -14.56 11.72
CA ASN A 131 7.79 -14.41 12.49
C ASN A 131 9.07 -14.71 11.68
N SER A 132 8.96 -15.42 10.55
CA SER A 132 10.08 -15.66 9.65
C SER A 132 10.38 -14.50 8.69
N LEU A 133 9.47 -13.53 8.58
CA LEU A 133 9.55 -12.41 7.66
C LEU A 133 10.20 -11.19 8.31
N ASP A 134 10.79 -10.31 7.48
CA ASP A 134 11.27 -9.05 8.02
C ASP A 134 10.13 -8.06 8.31
N LYS A 135 10.42 -7.14 9.23
CA LYS A 135 9.44 -6.16 9.71
C LYS A 135 8.88 -5.28 8.58
N ASN A 136 9.70 -4.89 7.59
CA ASN A 136 9.24 -4.04 6.49
C ASN A 136 8.20 -4.77 5.64
N PHE A 137 8.35 -6.08 5.44
CA PHE A 137 7.37 -6.87 4.71
C PHE A 137 6.06 -7.04 5.49
N ILE A 138 6.16 -7.32 6.79
CA ILE A 138 5.01 -7.33 7.71
C ILE A 138 4.26 -6.00 7.66
N ASP A 139 4.98 -4.88 7.82
CA ASP A 139 4.38 -3.54 7.77
C ASP A 139 3.78 -3.24 6.39
N MET A 140 4.37 -3.73 5.30
CA MET A 140 3.81 -3.57 3.95
C MET A 140 2.45 -4.29 3.83
N ILE A 141 2.35 -5.55 4.28
CA ILE A 141 1.09 -6.32 4.24
C ILE A 141 0.03 -5.63 5.09
N GLY A 142 0.34 -5.27 6.34
CA GLY A 142 -0.59 -4.58 7.23
C GLY A 142 -1.10 -3.26 6.66
N ASN A 143 -0.20 -2.43 6.09
CA ASN A 143 -0.62 -1.19 5.44
C ASN A 143 -1.49 -1.42 4.20
N VAL A 144 -1.27 -2.48 3.42
CA VAL A 144 -2.15 -2.81 2.29
C VAL A 144 -3.55 -3.18 2.80
N ILE A 145 -3.65 -3.97 3.86
CA ILE A 145 -4.94 -4.28 4.49
C ILE A 145 -5.62 -2.99 4.95
N GLU A 146 -4.89 -2.09 5.61
CA GLU A 146 -5.43 -0.80 6.09
C GLU A 146 -5.93 0.11 4.94
N ILE A 147 -5.34 0.04 3.72
CA ILE A 147 -5.89 0.75 2.56
C ILE A 147 -7.34 0.32 2.29
N GLY A 148 -7.65 -0.98 2.40
CA GLY A 148 -8.97 -1.54 2.16
C GLY A 148 -9.94 -1.31 3.30
N THR A 149 -9.52 -1.54 4.54
CA THR A 149 -10.39 -1.52 5.73
C THR A 149 -10.65 -0.12 6.27
N GLY A 150 -9.72 0.81 6.10
CA GLY A 150 -9.73 2.12 6.75
C GLY A 150 -10.95 3.01 6.44
N ASN A 151 -11.74 2.69 5.40
CA ASN A 151 -12.96 3.42 5.07
C ASN A 151 -14.24 2.58 5.10
N LEU A 152 -14.19 1.32 5.54
CA LEU A 152 -15.37 0.43 5.51
C LEU A 152 -16.54 0.99 6.33
N TYR A 153 -16.22 1.65 7.44
CA TYR A 153 -17.22 2.21 8.37
C TYR A 153 -17.26 3.73 8.35
N GLY A 154 -16.70 4.39 7.32
CA GLY A 154 -16.60 5.84 7.26
C GLY A 154 -16.69 6.43 5.87
N ALA A 155 -16.89 7.75 5.80
CA ALA A 155 -16.91 8.46 4.54
C ALA A 155 -15.50 8.64 3.97
N THR A 156 -15.37 8.56 2.63
CA THR A 156 -14.08 8.69 1.93
C THR A 156 -13.56 10.13 1.86
N GLY A 157 -14.44 11.15 2.03
CA GLY A 157 -14.07 12.55 1.90
C GLY A 157 -13.54 12.90 0.49
N LYS A 158 -12.66 13.92 0.42
CA LYS A 158 -12.17 14.42 -0.88
C LYS A 158 -11.20 13.48 -1.59
N PHE A 159 -10.44 12.67 -0.85
CA PHE A 159 -9.39 11.78 -1.39
C PHE A 159 -9.01 10.65 -0.41
N SER A 160 -9.85 10.33 0.55
CA SER A 160 -9.64 9.31 1.59
C SER A 160 -8.24 9.36 2.22
N LEU A 161 -8.09 10.08 3.32
CA LEU A 161 -6.83 10.09 4.07
C LEU A 161 -6.51 8.72 4.66
N PHE A 162 -7.55 7.98 5.07
CA PHE A 162 -7.41 6.66 5.68
C PHE A 162 -6.82 5.62 4.73
N SER A 163 -7.09 5.71 3.44
CA SER A 163 -6.41 4.86 2.45
C SER A 163 -5.16 5.49 1.86
N LEU A 164 -5.05 6.83 1.80
CA LEU A 164 -3.89 7.51 1.23
C LEU A 164 -2.63 7.37 2.09
N LYS A 165 -2.76 7.52 3.42
CA LYS A 165 -1.62 7.39 4.34
C LYS A 165 -0.95 6.01 4.26
N PRO A 166 -1.68 4.90 4.43
CA PRO A 166 -1.08 3.58 4.29
C PRO A 166 -0.54 3.32 2.87
N THR A 167 -1.17 3.86 1.80
CA THR A 167 -0.60 3.76 0.44
C THR A 167 0.77 4.45 0.34
N LEU A 168 0.93 5.60 0.96
CA LEU A 168 2.22 6.31 0.98
C LEU A 168 3.26 5.55 1.81
N GLU A 169 2.85 4.87 2.87
CA GLU A 169 3.73 4.02 3.68
C GLU A 169 4.17 2.77 2.89
N VAL A 170 3.26 2.09 2.20
CA VAL A 170 3.62 1.01 1.26
C VAL A 170 4.64 1.48 0.23
N LEU A 171 4.41 2.65 -0.38
CA LEU A 171 5.36 3.23 -1.35
C LEU A 171 6.72 3.54 -0.71
N ARG A 172 6.74 4.03 0.54
CA ARG A 172 7.99 4.29 1.28
C ARG A 172 8.78 3.00 1.49
N ILE A 173 8.11 1.94 1.95
CA ILE A 173 8.73 0.63 2.14
C ILE A 173 9.20 0.06 0.80
N ALA A 174 8.36 0.13 -0.24
CA ALA A 174 8.71 -0.34 -1.57
C ALA A 174 9.98 0.34 -2.11
N LYS A 175 10.14 1.65 -1.90
CA LYS A 175 11.35 2.39 -2.29
C LYS A 175 12.63 1.94 -1.57
N LEU A 176 12.50 1.37 -0.38
CA LEU A 176 13.64 0.86 0.38
C LEU A 176 14.01 -0.56 -0.01
N GLU A 177 13.02 -1.39 -0.33
CA GLU A 177 13.16 -2.84 -0.37
C GLU A 177 13.06 -3.45 -1.77
N ILE A 178 12.37 -2.78 -2.70
CA ILE A 178 12.06 -3.31 -4.03
C ILE A 178 12.88 -2.59 -5.09
N LYS A 179 13.53 -3.34 -5.99
CA LYS A 179 14.31 -2.78 -7.10
C LYS A 179 13.42 -2.25 -8.22
N GLN A 180 12.32 -2.96 -8.50
CA GLN A 180 11.38 -2.61 -9.56
C GLN A 180 9.99 -2.32 -8.97
N ILE A 181 9.78 -1.07 -8.53
CA ILE A 181 8.50 -0.66 -7.98
C ILE A 181 7.46 -0.58 -9.11
N PRO A 182 6.24 -1.13 -8.92
CA PRO A 182 5.16 -1.01 -9.91
C PRO A 182 4.88 0.46 -10.27
N ASP A 183 4.76 0.78 -11.57
CA ASP A 183 4.46 2.16 -11.99
C ASP A 183 3.00 2.52 -11.63
N ILE A 184 2.86 3.56 -10.82
CA ILE A 184 1.57 4.09 -10.37
C ILE A 184 0.62 4.40 -11.55
N LYS A 185 1.14 4.72 -12.73
CA LYS A 185 0.34 5.00 -13.92
C LYS A 185 -0.58 3.84 -14.31
N PHE A 186 -0.16 2.59 -14.06
CA PHE A 186 -0.98 1.42 -14.35
C PHE A 186 -2.27 1.34 -13.55
N PHE A 187 -2.40 2.14 -12.49
CA PHE A 187 -3.57 2.16 -11.61
C PHE A 187 -4.45 3.41 -11.81
N GLU A 188 -4.04 4.36 -12.67
CA GLU A 188 -4.78 5.61 -12.97
C GLU A 188 -6.13 5.37 -13.69
N PHE A 189 -6.37 4.17 -14.21
CA PHE A 189 -7.66 3.80 -14.78
C PHE A 189 -8.77 3.70 -13.73
N SER A 190 -8.44 3.43 -12.48
CA SER A 190 -9.36 3.33 -11.36
C SER A 190 -9.40 4.68 -10.63
N LYS A 191 -10.45 5.47 -10.92
CA LYS A 191 -10.47 6.89 -10.53
C LYS A 191 -11.18 7.11 -9.21
N PHE A 192 -10.67 8.02 -8.40
CA PHE A 192 -11.31 8.42 -7.14
C PHE A 192 -12.67 9.11 -7.34
N SER A 193 -12.97 9.60 -8.54
CA SER A 193 -14.29 10.16 -8.88
C SER A 193 -15.38 9.10 -9.10
N GLU A 194 -15.02 7.81 -9.14
CA GLU A 194 -15.94 6.68 -9.34
C GLU A 194 -16.35 6.11 -7.97
N GLU A 195 -17.60 5.65 -7.87
CA GLU A 195 -18.16 4.95 -6.69
C GLU A 195 -17.80 5.63 -5.35
N ASN A 196 -18.01 6.93 -5.25
CA ASN A 196 -17.73 7.72 -4.05
C ASN A 196 -16.29 7.54 -3.52
N GLY A 197 -15.32 7.35 -4.40
CA GLY A 197 -13.91 7.18 -4.06
C GLY A 197 -13.44 5.73 -3.99
N TRP A 198 -14.37 4.76 -3.96
CA TRP A 198 -14.01 3.34 -3.96
C TRP A 198 -13.44 2.85 -5.29
N GLY A 199 -13.94 3.41 -6.42
CA GLY A 199 -13.64 2.95 -7.76
C GLY A 199 -14.48 1.74 -8.16
N ASN A 200 -14.62 1.51 -9.48
CA ASN A 200 -15.32 0.35 -10.00
C ASN A 200 -14.53 -0.93 -9.73
N ASN A 201 -15.24 -2.06 -9.62
CA ASN A 201 -14.65 -3.39 -9.49
C ASN A 201 -13.81 -3.72 -10.73
N PHE A 202 -12.73 -4.43 -10.53
CA PHE A 202 -11.89 -4.97 -11.60
C PHE A 202 -11.15 -6.23 -11.16
N SER A 203 -10.91 -7.13 -12.09
CA SER A 203 -10.12 -8.33 -11.83
C SER A 203 -8.62 -8.05 -11.94
N LYS A 204 -7.82 -8.88 -11.26
CA LYS A 204 -6.35 -8.91 -11.39
C LYS A 204 -5.88 -8.99 -12.85
N ASP A 205 -6.63 -9.68 -13.72
CA ASP A 205 -6.26 -9.87 -15.13
C ASP A 205 -6.22 -8.57 -15.92
N LYS A 206 -6.96 -7.55 -15.49
CA LYS A 206 -6.90 -6.22 -16.12
C LYS A 206 -5.48 -5.63 -16.07
N LEU A 207 -4.72 -5.95 -15.03
CA LEU A 207 -3.35 -5.45 -14.86
C LEU A 207 -2.32 -6.31 -15.61
N LYS A 208 -2.59 -7.58 -15.90
CA LYS A 208 -1.67 -8.44 -16.67
C LYS A 208 -1.38 -7.91 -18.07
N ASN A 209 -2.33 -7.20 -18.67
CA ASN A 209 -2.20 -6.64 -20.02
C ASN A 209 -1.56 -5.24 -20.01
N MET A 210 -1.20 -4.71 -18.85
CA MET A 210 -0.64 -3.37 -18.67
C MET A 210 0.84 -3.40 -18.20
N LEU A 211 1.33 -4.57 -17.81
CA LEU A 211 2.71 -4.86 -17.39
C LEU A 211 3.46 -5.58 -18.48
#